data_e0805ead794b7c0eccd01db7ea58e610
#
_entry.id   e0805ead794b7c0eccd01db7ea58e610
#
_cell.length_a   1.000
_cell.length_b   1.000
_cell.length_c   1.000
_cell.angle_alpha   90.00
_cell.angle_beta   90.00
_cell.angle_gamma   90.00
#
_symmetry.space_group_name_H-M   'P 1'
#
loop_
_entity.id
_entity.type
_entity.pdbx_description
1 polymer ?
#
loop_
_entity_poly.entity_id
_entity_poly.type
_entity_poly.pdbx_seq_one_letter_code
_entity_poly.pdbx_strand_id
1 'polypeptide(L)'
;MLTAVLAPAAWAADGAGEVQDTAKSALTTGDAAEMQQADAAVTALTGSDEYEQMSREERLTAALAELDELARKGLVRRDSIRTDEENGIVSFTYRCGVLGGILLTLPDELDEMTFDAGDNGLRAPRDIAQCTPRTAEMPLTDDVRQAAEARQYRENALPETIGRAAIYYAFDNTVNSSRFPYYSYMQGFWEGMGLRTTMNTRVTLSDLRRMNKYDLCILSAHGAYYTYSYGTFRKHTRTEPIILLTEASTLYKDIIYGFDLLAHRIIKLNGLYCVTADFFRNAYRSGQLSNTIIYSETCEFLGVTNSVDESMAEALLAGGARTVLGYVNNVYTVYSRSMLWDTVNHLAMGQTIGRALAHAKDTYGENDIIWYTEQGGRRPHAAAAYLVLYGDENARLNVPENFSLEERAEAAEDMLADVLESAA
;
A
#
# COMPACT_ATOMS: atom_id res chain seq x y z
N MET A 1 31.20 -29.28 18.09
CA MET A 1 31.82 -28.37 17.11
C MET A 1 30.90 -27.18 16.97
N LEU A 2 31.22 -26.05 17.62
CA LEU A 2 30.52 -24.80 17.49
C LEU A 2 31.08 -24.07 16.25
N THR A 3 30.30 -23.89 15.25
CA THR A 3 30.62 -22.99 14.12
C THR A 3 30.17 -21.57 14.47
N ALA A 4 31.15 -20.72 14.71
CA ALA A 4 30.96 -19.29 14.88
C ALA A 4 30.50 -18.69 13.53
N VAL A 5 29.31 -18.05 13.52
CA VAL A 5 28.84 -17.23 12.40
C VAL A 5 29.49 -15.85 12.56
N LEU A 6 30.42 -15.55 11.66
CA LEU A 6 31.05 -14.24 11.53
C LEU A 6 30.00 -13.23 11.03
N ALA A 7 29.81 -12.16 11.78
CA ALA A 7 29.03 -11.01 11.37
C ALA A 7 29.76 -10.28 10.22
N PRO A 8 29.07 -9.83 9.16
CA PRO A 8 29.68 -9.02 8.12
C PRO A 8 29.97 -7.61 8.62
N ALA A 9 31.17 -7.14 8.30
CA ALA A 9 31.68 -5.82 8.62
C ALA A 9 30.78 -4.71 8.03
N ALA A 10 30.48 -3.71 8.84
CA ALA A 10 29.81 -2.48 8.44
C ALA A 10 30.72 -1.71 7.47
N TRP A 11 30.22 -1.45 6.25
CA TRP A 11 30.78 -0.45 5.36
C TRP A 11 29.99 0.84 5.55
N ALA A 12 30.69 1.87 6.00
CA ALA A 12 30.16 3.22 6.06
C ALA A 12 29.97 3.76 4.65
N ALA A 13 28.74 4.10 4.30
CA ALA A 13 28.43 5.00 3.20
C ALA A 13 28.28 6.40 3.80
N ASP A 14 29.10 7.33 3.32
CA ASP A 14 29.01 8.76 3.62
C ASP A 14 27.70 9.31 3.01
N GLY A 15 26.72 9.49 3.85
CA GLY A 15 25.50 10.24 3.63
C GLY A 15 24.89 10.45 4.99
N ALA A 16 24.85 11.68 5.46
CA ALA A 16 24.44 12.19 6.75
C ALA A 16 23.82 11.16 7.71
N GLY A 17 24.65 10.34 8.33
CA GLY A 17 24.23 9.35 9.31
C GLY A 17 23.76 10.06 10.57
N GLU A 18 22.44 10.22 10.71
CA GLU A 18 21.84 10.52 11.98
C GLU A 18 22.20 9.41 12.96
N VAL A 19 22.82 9.79 14.06
CA VAL A 19 23.15 8.88 15.15
C VAL A 19 21.84 8.30 15.68
N GLN A 20 21.51 7.08 15.26
CA GLN A 20 20.44 6.32 15.88
C GLN A 20 20.83 6.06 17.34
N ASP A 21 20.04 6.59 18.25
CA ASP A 21 20.20 6.35 19.68
C ASP A 21 19.68 4.93 20.03
N THR A 22 20.33 3.93 19.46
CA THR A 22 20.02 2.54 19.73
C THR A 22 20.88 2.03 20.86
N ALA A 23 20.42 2.24 22.09
CA ALA A 23 21.01 1.62 23.26
C ALA A 23 20.89 0.07 23.26
N LYS A 24 20.07 -0.50 22.35
CA LYS A 24 19.86 -1.94 22.20
C LYS A 24 20.13 -2.40 20.78
N SER A 25 20.97 -3.43 20.63
CA SER A 25 21.26 -4.08 19.36
C SER A 25 20.30 -5.23 19.00
N ALA A 26 19.46 -5.68 19.95
CA ALA A 26 18.48 -6.75 19.76
C ALA A 26 17.35 -6.65 20.77
N LEU A 27 16.15 -7.06 20.37
CA LEU A 27 15.02 -7.23 21.27
C LEU A 27 15.17 -8.52 22.08
N THR A 28 14.88 -8.43 23.39
CA THR A 28 14.79 -9.60 24.25
C THR A 28 13.38 -10.16 24.26
N THR A 29 13.21 -11.40 24.73
CA THR A 29 11.86 -11.98 24.94
C THR A 29 11.03 -11.14 25.91
N GLY A 30 11.68 -10.51 26.90
CA GLY A 30 11.00 -9.59 27.83
C GLY A 30 10.48 -8.34 27.11
N ASP A 31 11.30 -7.73 26.25
CA ASP A 31 10.87 -6.58 25.46
C ASP A 31 9.67 -6.91 24.55
N ALA A 32 9.73 -8.08 23.87
CA ALA A 32 8.65 -8.53 23.02
C ALA A 32 7.37 -8.81 23.83
N ALA A 33 7.48 -9.39 25.03
CA ALA A 33 6.33 -9.62 25.90
C ALA A 33 5.68 -8.31 26.39
N GLU A 34 6.49 -7.29 26.72
CA GLU A 34 6.00 -5.96 27.09
C GLU A 34 5.31 -5.24 25.93
N MET A 35 5.87 -5.33 24.70
CA MET A 35 5.22 -4.80 23.51
C MET A 35 3.88 -5.50 23.26
N GLN A 36 3.82 -6.85 23.35
CA GLN A 36 2.57 -7.60 23.18
C GLN A 36 1.52 -7.23 24.24
N GLN A 37 1.93 -6.94 25.47
CA GLN A 37 1.00 -6.45 26.51
C GLN A 37 0.42 -5.08 26.14
N ALA A 38 1.24 -4.18 25.61
CA ALA A 38 0.78 -2.87 25.15
C ALA A 38 -0.13 -3.01 23.91
N ASP A 39 0.26 -3.83 22.93
CA ASP A 39 -0.54 -4.10 21.73
C ASP A 39 -1.91 -4.69 22.06
N ALA A 40 -1.97 -5.63 23.01
CA ALA A 40 -3.23 -6.21 23.45
C ALA A 40 -4.18 -5.15 24.02
N ALA A 41 -3.66 -4.18 24.79
CA ALA A 41 -4.46 -3.08 25.32
C ALA A 41 -4.95 -2.14 24.20
N VAL A 42 -4.04 -1.76 23.29
CA VAL A 42 -4.38 -0.93 22.12
C VAL A 42 -5.43 -1.63 21.25
N THR A 43 -5.23 -2.92 20.93
CA THR A 43 -6.17 -3.69 20.10
C THR A 43 -7.53 -3.88 20.80
N ALA A 44 -7.53 -4.07 22.12
CA ALA A 44 -8.78 -4.16 22.90
C ALA A 44 -9.55 -2.83 22.89
N LEU A 45 -8.84 -1.70 22.93
CA LEU A 45 -9.46 -0.38 22.79
C LEU A 45 -10.02 -0.20 21.38
N THR A 46 -9.17 -0.32 20.37
CA THR A 46 -9.51 0.02 18.97
C THR A 46 -10.49 -0.95 18.30
N GLY A 47 -10.60 -2.17 18.79
CA GLY A 47 -11.55 -3.18 18.32
C GLY A 47 -12.79 -3.30 19.19
N SER A 48 -13.10 -2.33 20.06
CA SER A 48 -14.33 -2.35 20.85
C SER A 48 -15.48 -1.67 20.12
N ASP A 49 -16.70 -2.20 20.25
CA ASP A 49 -17.92 -1.60 19.69
C ASP A 49 -18.11 -0.14 20.15
N GLU A 50 -17.64 0.19 21.37
CA GLU A 50 -17.69 1.55 21.89
C GLU A 50 -16.76 2.48 21.11
N TYR A 51 -15.54 2.05 20.81
CA TYR A 51 -14.56 2.82 20.04
C TYR A 51 -15.02 3.06 18.60
N GLU A 52 -15.65 2.07 17.97
CA GLU A 52 -16.23 2.18 16.64
C GLU A 52 -17.30 3.28 16.56
N GLN A 53 -18.10 3.45 17.62
CA GLN A 53 -19.17 4.46 17.69
C GLN A 53 -18.66 5.86 18.07
N MET A 54 -17.42 6.00 18.53
CA MET A 54 -16.84 7.27 18.94
C MET A 54 -16.55 8.17 17.74
N SER A 55 -16.76 9.46 17.92
CA SER A 55 -16.21 10.47 17.04
C SER A 55 -14.67 10.46 17.07
N ARG A 56 -14.05 11.01 16.06
CA ARG A 56 -12.57 11.09 16.00
C ARG A 56 -11.96 11.79 17.22
N GLU A 57 -12.59 12.83 17.74
CA GLU A 57 -12.14 13.54 18.95
C GLU A 57 -12.25 12.67 20.21
N GLU A 58 -13.32 11.89 20.32
CA GLU A 58 -13.50 10.92 21.42
C GLU A 58 -12.49 9.79 21.32
N ARG A 59 -12.22 9.26 20.11
CA ARG A 59 -11.16 8.26 19.87
C ARG A 59 -9.78 8.79 20.24
N LEU A 60 -9.47 10.05 19.90
CA LEU A 60 -8.23 10.68 20.30
C LEU A 60 -8.11 10.73 21.84
N THR A 61 -9.19 11.15 22.51
CA THR A 61 -9.22 11.23 23.98
C THR A 61 -9.03 9.85 24.61
N ALA A 62 -9.72 8.82 24.08
CA ALA A 62 -9.60 7.44 24.54
C ALA A 62 -8.20 6.87 24.31
N ALA A 63 -7.62 7.11 23.12
CA ALA A 63 -6.26 6.69 22.79
C ALA A 63 -5.21 7.31 23.72
N LEU A 64 -5.31 8.61 24.01
CA LEU A 64 -4.40 9.29 24.91
C LEU A 64 -4.54 8.79 26.35
N ALA A 65 -5.76 8.50 26.81
CA ALA A 65 -6.00 7.94 28.14
C ALA A 65 -5.36 6.53 28.27
N GLU A 66 -5.52 5.67 27.26
CA GLU A 66 -4.90 4.34 27.26
C GLU A 66 -3.37 4.43 27.23
N LEU A 67 -2.80 5.31 26.39
CA LEU A 67 -1.35 5.51 26.32
C LEU A 67 -0.79 6.06 27.63
N ASP A 68 -1.52 6.92 28.35
CA ASP A 68 -1.13 7.39 29.66
C ASP A 68 -1.10 6.27 30.72
N GLU A 69 -2.06 5.34 30.65
CA GLU A 69 -2.09 4.14 31.48
C GLU A 69 -0.91 3.20 31.16
N LEU A 70 -0.65 2.96 29.87
CA LEU A 70 0.50 2.16 29.43
C LEU A 70 1.84 2.79 29.84
N ALA A 71 1.93 4.12 29.81
CA ALA A 71 3.10 4.84 30.28
C ALA A 71 3.27 4.75 31.82
N ARG A 72 2.16 4.75 32.60
CA ARG A 72 2.20 4.50 34.04
C ARG A 72 2.66 3.09 34.40
N LYS A 73 2.30 2.10 33.54
CA LYS A 73 2.78 0.71 33.65
C LYS A 73 4.23 0.53 33.18
N GLY A 74 4.84 1.57 32.61
CA GLY A 74 6.20 1.53 32.10
C GLY A 74 6.36 0.76 30.77
N LEU A 75 5.29 0.54 30.04
CA LEU A 75 5.31 -0.16 28.75
C LEU A 75 5.60 0.78 27.57
N VAL A 76 5.23 2.04 27.70
CA VAL A 76 5.38 3.10 26.70
C VAL A 76 6.14 4.28 27.33
N ARG A 77 6.94 4.97 26.54
CA ARG A 77 7.64 6.19 26.95
C ARG A 77 6.68 7.38 26.87
N ARG A 78 6.28 7.93 28.00
CA ARG A 78 5.33 9.06 28.09
C ARG A 78 5.78 10.27 27.27
N ASP A 79 7.05 10.58 27.26
CA ASP A 79 7.65 11.73 26.58
C ASP A 79 7.75 11.55 25.05
N SER A 80 7.40 10.37 24.54
CA SER A 80 7.36 10.06 23.11
C SER A 80 5.96 10.15 22.50
N ILE A 81 4.90 10.25 23.32
CA ILE A 81 3.52 10.31 22.83
C ILE A 81 3.33 11.61 22.05
N ARG A 82 2.87 11.49 20.83
CA ARG A 82 2.57 12.60 19.92
C ARG A 82 1.25 12.38 19.23
N THR A 83 0.48 13.45 19.15
CA THR A 83 -0.75 13.51 18.38
C THR A 83 -0.46 14.16 17.03
N ASP A 84 -0.86 13.50 15.98
CA ASP A 84 -0.94 14.02 14.63
C ASP A 84 -2.41 14.01 14.22
N GLU A 85 -3.11 15.10 14.57
CA GLU A 85 -4.55 15.21 14.29
C GLU A 85 -4.82 15.28 12.78
N GLU A 86 -3.87 15.78 12.03
CA GLU A 86 -3.96 15.96 10.60
C GLU A 86 -4.01 14.59 9.90
N ASN A 87 -3.06 13.71 10.23
CA ASN A 87 -2.98 12.35 9.69
C ASN A 87 -3.81 11.32 10.48
N GLY A 88 -4.45 11.74 11.58
CA GLY A 88 -5.29 10.86 12.39
C GLY A 88 -4.52 9.75 13.12
N ILE A 89 -3.32 10.05 13.58
CA ILE A 89 -2.44 9.10 14.25
C ILE A 89 -1.98 9.63 15.59
N VAL A 90 -1.95 8.76 16.60
CA VAL A 90 -1.23 9.00 17.84
C VAL A 90 -0.02 8.08 17.87
N SER A 91 1.17 8.65 17.71
CA SER A 91 2.43 7.90 17.74
C SER A 91 3.01 7.83 19.14
N PHE A 92 3.75 6.77 19.43
CA PHE A 92 4.48 6.56 20.66
C PHE A 92 5.69 5.64 20.47
N THR A 93 6.53 5.56 21.48
CA THR A 93 7.67 4.64 21.52
C THR A 93 7.48 3.66 22.68
N TYR A 94 7.55 2.37 22.41
CA TYR A 94 7.62 1.35 23.47
C TYR A 94 8.85 1.56 24.34
N ARG A 95 8.82 1.05 25.58
CA ARG A 95 9.97 1.17 26.49
C ARG A 95 11.29 0.73 25.87
N CYS A 96 11.27 -0.33 25.06
CA CYS A 96 12.45 -0.89 24.39
C CYS A 96 13.01 -0.02 23.24
N GLY A 97 12.28 1.00 22.78
CA GLY A 97 12.71 1.90 21.69
C GLY A 97 12.00 1.67 20.35
N VAL A 98 11.18 0.64 20.22
CA VAL A 98 10.37 0.38 19.02
C VAL A 98 9.29 1.45 18.86
N LEU A 99 8.99 1.86 17.64
CA LEU A 99 7.92 2.80 17.34
C LEU A 99 6.56 2.07 17.25
N GLY A 100 5.54 2.71 17.79
CA GLY A 100 4.16 2.27 17.74
C GLY A 100 3.20 3.42 17.52
N GLY A 101 1.94 3.10 17.25
CA GLY A 101 0.90 4.11 17.10
C GLY A 101 -0.51 3.54 17.14
N ILE A 102 -1.46 4.45 17.25
CA ILE A 102 -2.89 4.21 17.17
C ILE A 102 -3.43 5.02 16.02
N LEU A 103 -4.07 4.34 15.06
CA LEU A 103 -4.80 4.97 13.99
C LEU A 103 -6.20 5.32 14.50
N LEU A 104 -6.59 6.60 14.42
CA LEU A 104 -7.87 7.10 14.91
C LEU A 104 -9.02 6.88 13.91
N THR A 105 -8.70 6.65 12.65
CA THR A 105 -9.66 6.28 11.60
C THR A 105 -9.68 4.77 11.49
N LEU A 106 -10.86 4.17 11.58
CA LEU A 106 -10.99 2.72 11.44
C LEU A 106 -10.77 2.31 9.98
N PRO A 107 -10.19 1.11 9.73
CA PRO A 107 -10.05 0.60 8.37
C PRO A 107 -11.37 0.57 7.61
N ASP A 108 -12.45 0.13 8.23
CA ASP A 108 -13.78 0.07 7.63
C ASP A 108 -14.31 1.46 7.22
N GLU A 109 -14.04 2.50 8.00
CA GLU A 109 -14.41 3.88 7.64
C GLU A 109 -13.63 4.38 6.42
N LEU A 110 -12.38 3.95 6.26
CA LEU A 110 -11.61 4.23 5.06
C LEU A 110 -12.18 3.50 3.85
N ASP A 111 -12.74 2.30 4.06
CA ASP A 111 -13.34 1.48 3.02
C ASP A 111 -14.77 1.91 2.68
N GLU A 112 -15.63 2.21 3.67
CA GLU A 112 -17.00 2.69 3.47
C GLU A 112 -17.02 4.03 2.73
N MET A 113 -16.07 4.92 3.01
CA MET A 113 -15.90 6.15 2.26
C MET A 113 -15.61 5.91 0.78
N THR A 114 -15.27 4.70 0.39
CA THR A 114 -14.96 4.32 -0.99
C THR A 114 -16.14 3.73 -1.75
N PHE A 115 -17.21 3.30 -1.09
CA PHE A 115 -18.33 2.59 -1.72
C PHE A 115 -19.63 3.40 -1.82
N ASP A 116 -19.87 4.31 -0.90
CA ASP A 116 -21.15 5.04 -0.82
C ASP A 116 -21.28 6.17 -1.86
N ALA A 117 -20.19 6.57 -2.47
CA ALA A 117 -20.19 7.65 -3.45
C ALA A 117 -21.00 7.35 -4.73
N GLY A 118 -21.18 6.07 -5.06
CA GLY A 118 -21.92 5.65 -6.26
C GLY A 118 -23.44 5.83 -6.13
N ASP A 119 -23.99 5.80 -4.92
CA ASP A 119 -25.42 5.76 -4.67
C ASP A 119 -26.01 7.15 -4.27
N ASN A 120 -25.19 8.08 -3.82
CA ASN A 120 -25.66 9.33 -3.22
C ASN A 120 -25.89 10.50 -4.17
N GLY A 121 -26.01 10.24 -5.46
CA GLY A 121 -26.44 11.26 -6.42
C GLY A 121 -25.51 12.47 -6.48
N LEU A 122 -24.22 12.25 -6.32
CA LEU A 122 -23.19 13.27 -6.47
C LEU A 122 -23.36 13.99 -7.79
N ARG A 123 -23.70 15.26 -7.71
CA ARG A 123 -23.63 16.18 -8.84
C ARG A 123 -22.17 16.51 -9.12
N ALA A 124 -21.48 15.48 -9.57
CA ALA A 124 -20.11 15.62 -10.04
C ALA A 124 -20.07 16.52 -11.27
N PRO A 125 -19.05 17.35 -11.46
CA PRO A 125 -18.72 17.90 -12.75
C PRO A 125 -18.68 16.77 -13.80
N ARG A 126 -18.95 17.07 -15.07
CA ARG A 126 -19.08 16.05 -16.14
C ARG A 126 -17.88 15.09 -16.20
N ASP A 127 -16.70 15.55 -15.82
CA ASP A 127 -15.46 14.79 -15.83
C ASP A 127 -15.40 13.71 -14.73
N ILE A 128 -16.06 13.92 -13.61
CA ILE A 128 -16.13 12.94 -12.50
C ILE A 128 -17.07 11.77 -12.86
N ALA A 129 -18.11 12.00 -13.65
CA ALA A 129 -18.98 10.92 -14.11
C ALA A 129 -18.23 9.86 -14.95
N GLN A 130 -17.05 10.19 -15.48
CA GLN A 130 -16.18 9.26 -16.19
C GLN A 130 -15.35 8.41 -15.22
N CYS A 131 -15.05 8.92 -14.02
CA CYS A 131 -14.27 8.20 -13.01
C CYS A 131 -15.10 7.20 -12.20
N THR A 132 -16.43 7.26 -12.27
CA THR A 132 -17.31 6.35 -11.54
C THR A 132 -17.59 5.13 -12.41
N PRO A 133 -17.13 3.92 -12.03
CA PRO A 133 -17.62 2.71 -12.68
C PRO A 133 -19.13 2.68 -12.52
N ARG A 134 -19.88 2.71 -13.60
CA ARG A 134 -21.34 2.83 -13.59
C ARG A 134 -22.06 1.65 -12.96
N THR A 135 -21.36 0.59 -12.63
CA THR A 135 -21.85 -0.63 -11.99
C THR A 135 -20.68 -1.37 -11.36
N ALA A 136 -20.91 -2.51 -10.73
CA ALA A 136 -19.85 -3.43 -10.30
C ALA A 136 -18.92 -3.92 -11.44
N GLU A 137 -19.19 -3.53 -12.68
CA GLU A 137 -18.36 -3.86 -13.84
C GLU A 137 -17.20 -2.87 -13.93
N MET A 138 -15.97 -3.39 -13.93
CA MET A 138 -14.80 -2.60 -14.24
C MET A 138 -14.90 -2.08 -15.66
N PRO A 139 -14.62 -0.80 -15.93
CA PRO A 139 -14.66 -0.29 -17.28
C PRO A 139 -13.56 -0.95 -18.12
N LEU A 140 -13.96 -1.77 -19.07
CA LEU A 140 -13.08 -2.14 -20.16
C LEU A 140 -12.82 -0.90 -21.00
N THR A 141 -11.58 -0.62 -21.35
CA THR A 141 -11.30 0.44 -22.32
C THR A 141 -12.00 0.10 -23.64
N ASP A 142 -12.48 1.11 -24.35
CA ASP A 142 -13.20 0.87 -25.62
C ASP A 142 -12.36 0.06 -26.61
N ASP A 143 -11.05 0.22 -26.60
CA ASP A 143 -10.11 -0.52 -27.45
C ASP A 143 -10.11 -2.02 -27.11
N VAL A 144 -10.11 -2.38 -25.82
CA VAL A 144 -10.15 -3.77 -25.36
C VAL A 144 -11.53 -4.37 -25.63
N ARG A 145 -12.60 -3.60 -25.39
CA ARG A 145 -13.97 -4.04 -25.69
C ARG A 145 -14.18 -4.27 -27.18
N GLN A 146 -13.73 -3.37 -28.05
CA GLN A 146 -13.84 -3.51 -29.50
C GLN A 146 -13.01 -4.70 -30.01
N ALA A 147 -11.84 -4.93 -29.43
CA ALA A 147 -11.03 -6.09 -29.75
C ALA A 147 -11.73 -7.41 -29.35
N ALA A 148 -12.41 -7.43 -28.21
CA ALA A 148 -13.17 -8.59 -27.73
C ALA A 148 -14.44 -8.86 -28.57
N GLU A 149 -15.19 -7.82 -28.91
CA GLU A 149 -16.40 -7.94 -29.74
C GLU A 149 -16.14 -8.43 -31.18
N ALA A 150 -14.90 -8.29 -31.67
CA ALA A 150 -14.55 -8.63 -33.04
C ALA A 150 -14.34 -10.14 -33.31
N ARG A 151 -14.66 -11.07 -32.36
CA ARG A 151 -14.07 -12.40 -32.43
C ARG A 151 -14.95 -13.60 -32.35
N GLN A 152 -14.42 -14.64 -33.09
CA GLN A 152 -14.74 -16.03 -32.87
C GLN A 152 -13.64 -16.73 -32.06
N TYR A 153 -14.07 -17.43 -31.03
CA TYR A 153 -13.27 -18.21 -30.11
C TYR A 153 -12.38 -19.27 -30.79
N ARG A 154 -11.12 -19.34 -30.40
CA ARG A 154 -10.21 -20.43 -30.73
C ARG A 154 -9.96 -21.28 -29.50
N GLU A 155 -10.56 -22.45 -29.46
CA GLU A 155 -10.28 -23.43 -28.41
C GLU A 155 -8.78 -23.76 -28.35
N ASN A 156 -8.21 -23.72 -27.12
CA ASN A 156 -7.00 -24.43 -26.71
C ASN A 156 -5.62 -23.77 -26.79
N ALA A 157 -5.44 -22.49 -26.86
CA ALA A 157 -4.11 -21.94 -26.65
C ALA A 157 -4.14 -20.86 -25.54
N LEU A 158 -3.69 -21.22 -24.34
CA LEU A 158 -3.31 -20.21 -23.35
C LEU A 158 -2.23 -19.31 -23.97
N PRO A 159 -2.39 -17.98 -23.92
CA PRO A 159 -1.42 -17.08 -24.50
C PRO A 159 -0.05 -17.24 -23.81
N GLU A 160 1.03 -17.05 -24.59
CA GLU A 160 2.37 -17.01 -24.00
C GLU A 160 2.42 -15.95 -22.91
N THR A 161 3.20 -16.24 -21.87
CA THR A 161 3.32 -15.32 -20.75
C THR A 161 4.07 -14.05 -21.16
N ILE A 162 3.49 -12.90 -20.88
CA ILE A 162 4.09 -11.58 -21.11
C ILE A 162 4.81 -11.03 -19.87
N GLY A 163 4.70 -11.74 -18.74
CA GLY A 163 5.32 -11.40 -17.48
C GLY A 163 4.60 -12.02 -16.30
N ARG A 164 5.11 -11.75 -15.13
CA ARG A 164 4.53 -12.17 -13.85
C ARG A 164 4.16 -10.94 -13.04
N ALA A 165 2.92 -10.90 -12.54
CA ALA A 165 2.45 -9.85 -11.66
C ALA A 165 2.13 -10.39 -10.27
N ALA A 166 2.28 -9.55 -9.26
CA ALA A 166 1.76 -9.78 -7.92
C ALA A 166 0.87 -8.63 -7.51
N ILE A 167 -0.32 -8.94 -7.03
CA ILE A 167 -1.21 -8.01 -6.34
C ILE A 167 -1.03 -8.29 -4.84
N TYR A 168 -0.40 -7.36 -4.13
CA TYR A 168 -0.28 -7.37 -2.67
C TYR A 168 -1.47 -6.61 -2.10
N TYR A 169 -2.55 -7.37 -1.86
CA TYR A 169 -3.80 -6.83 -1.37
C TYR A 169 -3.83 -6.85 0.16
N ALA A 170 -3.52 -5.73 0.77
CA ALA A 170 -3.42 -5.58 2.22
C ALA A 170 -4.61 -4.82 2.83
N PHE A 171 -5.77 -4.93 2.23
CA PHE A 171 -7.03 -4.45 2.80
C PHE A 171 -7.76 -5.59 3.52
N ASP A 172 -8.59 -5.27 4.49
CA ASP A 172 -9.30 -6.26 5.30
C ASP A 172 -10.63 -6.69 4.65
N ASN A 173 -10.54 -7.41 3.52
CA ASN A 173 -11.63 -8.10 2.82
C ASN A 173 -12.80 -7.26 2.26
N THR A 174 -13.03 -6.04 2.73
CA THR A 174 -14.18 -5.23 2.32
C THR A 174 -14.09 -4.77 0.87
N VAL A 175 -12.90 -4.43 0.42
CA VAL A 175 -12.62 -3.84 -0.90
C VAL A 175 -12.64 -4.87 -2.03
N ASN A 176 -12.48 -6.15 -1.73
CA ASN A 176 -12.60 -7.26 -2.68
C ASN A 176 -13.56 -8.32 -2.13
N SER A 177 -14.74 -7.89 -1.75
CA SER A 177 -15.80 -8.77 -1.26
C SER A 177 -16.46 -9.53 -2.41
N SER A 178 -17.26 -10.57 -2.10
CA SER A 178 -18.09 -11.25 -3.08
C SER A 178 -19.07 -10.31 -3.80
N ARG A 179 -19.42 -9.19 -3.18
CA ARG A 179 -20.26 -8.15 -3.79
C ARG A 179 -19.47 -7.28 -4.79
N PHE A 180 -18.16 -7.09 -4.56
CA PHE A 180 -17.29 -6.24 -5.39
C PHE A 180 -15.93 -6.92 -5.62
N PRO A 181 -15.87 -7.98 -6.43
CA PRO A 181 -14.65 -8.78 -6.62
C PRO A 181 -13.65 -8.13 -7.60
N TYR A 182 -13.37 -6.85 -7.45
CA TYR A 182 -12.57 -6.08 -8.40
C TYR A 182 -11.19 -6.67 -8.68
N TYR A 183 -10.46 -7.04 -7.64
CA TYR A 183 -9.10 -7.55 -7.81
C TYR A 183 -9.09 -8.97 -8.39
N SER A 184 -10.09 -9.79 -8.05
CA SER A 184 -10.26 -11.11 -8.67
C SER A 184 -10.64 -10.98 -10.15
N TYR A 185 -11.46 -9.98 -10.46
CA TYR A 185 -11.81 -9.63 -11.83
C TYR A 185 -10.58 -9.18 -12.62
N MET A 186 -9.78 -8.23 -12.07
CA MET A 186 -8.53 -7.78 -12.68
C MET A 186 -7.58 -8.94 -12.91
N GLN A 187 -7.42 -9.82 -11.92
CA GLN A 187 -6.56 -10.99 -12.01
C GLN A 187 -6.97 -11.88 -13.19
N GLY A 188 -8.23 -12.27 -13.26
CA GLY A 188 -8.75 -13.12 -14.34
C GLY A 188 -8.52 -12.50 -15.72
N PHE A 189 -8.87 -11.22 -15.86
CA PHE A 189 -8.68 -10.51 -17.13
C PHE A 189 -7.21 -10.43 -17.55
N TRP A 190 -6.31 -10.06 -16.64
CA TRP A 190 -4.88 -9.96 -16.95
C TRP A 190 -4.23 -11.32 -17.22
N GLU A 191 -4.71 -12.39 -16.58
CA GLU A 191 -4.28 -13.76 -16.90
C GLU A 191 -4.69 -14.16 -18.32
N GLY A 192 -5.90 -13.80 -18.74
CA GLY A 192 -6.34 -13.94 -20.13
C GLY A 192 -5.49 -13.15 -21.11
N MET A 193 -5.01 -11.97 -20.69
CA MET A 193 -4.05 -11.17 -21.47
C MET A 193 -2.62 -11.76 -21.49
N GLY A 194 -2.35 -12.86 -20.78
CA GLY A 194 -1.05 -13.51 -20.71
C GLY A 194 -0.15 -13.00 -19.58
N LEU A 195 -0.65 -12.16 -18.68
CA LEU A 195 0.06 -11.71 -17.49
C LEU A 195 -0.22 -12.68 -16.34
N ARG A 196 0.75 -13.51 -15.95
CA ARG A 196 0.58 -14.45 -14.84
C ARG A 196 0.49 -13.68 -13.53
N THR A 197 -0.73 -13.57 -13.01
CA THR A 197 -1.04 -12.73 -11.85
C THR A 197 -1.28 -13.58 -10.60
N THR A 198 -0.61 -13.24 -9.51
CA THR A 198 -0.80 -13.84 -8.20
C THR A 198 -1.37 -12.80 -7.27
N MET A 199 -2.54 -13.04 -6.67
CA MET A 199 -3.09 -12.18 -5.64
C MET A 199 -2.75 -12.73 -4.25
N ASN A 200 -2.15 -11.90 -3.40
CA ASN A 200 -1.85 -12.20 -2.01
C ASN A 200 -2.69 -11.31 -1.10
N THR A 201 -3.65 -11.90 -0.39
CA THR A 201 -4.58 -11.21 0.52
C THR A 201 -4.08 -11.20 1.98
N ARG A 202 -2.93 -11.82 2.25
CA ARG A 202 -2.28 -11.84 3.57
C ARG A 202 -0.85 -11.35 3.45
N VAL A 203 -0.72 -10.09 3.10
CA VAL A 203 0.57 -9.48 2.81
C VAL A 203 1.44 -9.41 4.07
N THR A 204 2.62 -10.01 3.98
CA THR A 204 3.61 -10.06 5.05
C THR A 204 4.89 -9.34 4.66
N LEU A 205 5.71 -9.02 5.66
CA LEU A 205 7.07 -8.50 5.45
C LEU A 205 7.91 -9.42 4.56
N SER A 206 7.70 -10.74 4.67
CA SER A 206 8.37 -11.74 3.83
C SER A 206 7.96 -11.64 2.36
N ASP A 207 6.72 -11.27 2.09
CA ASP A 207 6.22 -11.10 0.72
C ASP A 207 6.84 -9.87 0.09
N LEU A 208 6.87 -8.75 0.80
CA LEU A 208 7.51 -7.52 0.34
C LEU A 208 9.02 -7.68 0.10
N ARG A 209 9.71 -8.62 0.79
CA ARG A 209 11.10 -8.95 0.52
C ARG A 209 11.32 -9.81 -0.73
N ARG A 210 10.26 -10.23 -1.40
CA ARG A 210 10.28 -11.12 -2.57
C ARG A 210 9.65 -10.51 -3.83
N MET A 211 9.45 -9.21 -3.85
CA MET A 211 8.90 -8.48 -5.00
C MET A 211 9.73 -8.68 -6.27
N ASN A 212 11.03 -8.93 -6.13
CA ASN A 212 11.95 -9.21 -7.24
C ASN A 212 11.65 -10.50 -8.05
N LYS A 213 10.63 -11.24 -7.67
CA LYS A 213 10.15 -12.41 -8.44
C LYS A 213 9.17 -12.04 -9.56
N TYR A 214 8.75 -10.78 -9.60
CA TYR A 214 7.68 -10.31 -10.47
C TYR A 214 8.17 -9.17 -11.35
N ASP A 215 7.62 -9.09 -12.53
CA ASP A 215 7.86 -8.01 -13.49
C ASP A 215 6.99 -6.79 -13.17
N LEU A 216 5.80 -7.03 -12.56
CA LEU A 216 4.89 -6.01 -12.06
C LEU A 216 4.47 -6.34 -10.62
N CYS A 217 4.63 -5.39 -9.70
CA CYS A 217 4.12 -5.48 -8.34
C CYS A 217 3.10 -4.37 -8.10
N ILE A 218 1.91 -4.75 -7.68
CA ILE A 218 0.83 -3.84 -7.33
C ILE A 218 0.69 -3.87 -5.81
N LEU A 219 0.87 -2.71 -5.16
CA LEU A 219 0.74 -2.54 -3.72
C LEU A 219 -0.62 -1.89 -3.44
N SER A 220 -1.61 -2.71 -3.11
CA SER A 220 -2.96 -2.26 -2.74
C SER A 220 -3.10 -2.35 -1.22
N ALA A 221 -2.83 -1.25 -0.52
CA ALA A 221 -2.74 -1.20 0.92
C ALA A 221 -3.16 0.17 1.46
N HIS A 222 -3.53 0.23 2.75
CA HIS A 222 -3.63 1.51 3.43
C HIS A 222 -2.26 2.15 3.60
N GLY A 223 -2.20 3.45 3.42
CA GLY A 223 -1.03 4.26 3.69
C GLY A 223 -1.37 5.40 4.63
N ALA A 224 -0.35 5.91 5.29
CA ALA A 224 -0.45 7.07 6.16
C ALA A 224 0.87 7.83 6.19
N TYR A 225 0.80 9.10 6.51
CA TYR A 225 1.96 9.94 6.73
C TYR A 225 2.21 10.01 8.24
N TYR A 226 3.22 9.28 8.72
CA TYR A 226 3.45 8.97 10.13
C TYR A 226 4.50 9.88 10.75
N THR A 227 4.10 10.62 11.79
CA THR A 227 4.96 11.55 12.53
C THR A 227 5.39 10.95 13.86
N TYR A 228 6.68 10.95 14.15
CA TYR A 228 7.23 10.46 15.40
C TYR A 228 8.41 11.29 15.92
N SER A 229 8.74 11.09 17.20
CA SER A 229 9.90 11.71 17.83
C SER A 229 11.00 10.69 18.06
N TYR A 230 12.23 11.10 17.83
CA TYR A 230 13.43 10.31 18.12
C TYR A 230 14.52 11.16 18.80
N GLY A 231 15.54 10.50 19.35
CA GLY A 231 16.62 11.13 20.10
C GLY A 231 16.37 11.24 21.60
N THR A 232 17.41 11.05 22.41
CA THR A 232 17.35 11.02 23.87
C THR A 232 17.56 12.39 24.49
N PHE A 233 18.63 13.08 24.08
CA PHE A 233 19.00 14.38 24.64
C PHE A 233 18.40 15.54 23.86
N ARG A 234 18.33 15.39 22.56
CA ARG A 234 17.69 16.37 21.67
C ARG A 234 16.60 15.66 20.90
N LYS A 235 15.37 16.05 21.15
CA LYS A 235 14.20 15.50 20.45
C LYS A 235 14.14 16.08 19.04
N HIS A 236 14.06 15.20 18.07
CA HIS A 236 13.80 15.50 16.68
C HIS A 236 12.44 14.93 16.32
N THR A 237 11.79 15.52 15.34
CA THR A 237 10.55 15.01 14.76
C THR A 237 10.84 14.60 13.32
N ARG A 238 10.35 13.44 12.92
CA ARG A 238 10.36 12.97 11.55
C ARG A 238 8.95 12.59 11.16
N THR A 239 8.58 12.91 9.93
CA THR A 239 7.34 12.49 9.30
C THR A 239 7.72 11.74 8.03
N GLU A 240 7.14 10.59 7.79
CA GLU A 240 7.44 9.77 6.63
C GLU A 240 6.22 8.93 6.21
N PRO A 241 6.09 8.59 4.91
CA PRO A 241 5.04 7.69 4.45
C PRO A 241 5.28 6.28 4.97
N ILE A 242 4.20 5.60 5.32
CA ILE A 242 4.20 4.20 5.73
C ILE A 242 3.11 3.41 5.00
N ILE A 243 3.33 2.11 4.85
CA ILE A 243 2.38 1.17 4.27
C ILE A 243 1.93 0.18 5.34
N LEU A 244 0.63 0.08 5.57
CA LEU A 244 0.05 -0.90 6.48
C LEU A 244 0.00 -2.28 5.81
N LEU A 245 0.31 -3.32 6.58
CA LEU A 245 0.19 -4.71 6.15
C LEU A 245 -0.94 -5.40 6.90
N THR A 246 -1.40 -6.52 6.39
CA THR A 246 -2.33 -7.40 7.11
C THR A 246 -1.62 -8.30 8.12
N GLU A 247 -0.31 -8.18 8.25
CA GLU A 247 0.48 -8.99 9.16
C GLU A 247 0.37 -8.49 10.60
N ALA A 248 -0.37 -9.27 11.44
CA ALA A 248 -0.45 -8.99 12.86
C ALA A 248 0.87 -9.28 13.58
N SER A 249 1.17 -8.43 14.57
CA SER A 249 2.30 -8.62 15.47
C SER A 249 2.05 -9.81 16.40
N THR A 250 3.10 -10.56 16.68
CA THR A 250 3.12 -11.62 17.69
C THR A 250 4.47 -11.63 18.38
N LEU A 251 4.54 -12.14 19.60
CA LEU A 251 5.79 -12.24 20.35
C LEU A 251 6.94 -12.88 19.54
N TYR A 252 6.63 -13.96 18.81
CA TYR A 252 7.61 -14.64 17.98
C TYR A 252 8.10 -13.77 16.80
N LYS A 253 7.18 -13.09 16.12
CA LYS A 253 7.51 -12.19 15.00
C LYS A 253 8.26 -10.95 15.48
N ASP A 254 7.88 -10.38 16.62
CA ASP A 254 8.58 -9.24 17.21
C ASP A 254 10.06 -9.56 17.49
N ILE A 255 10.35 -10.80 17.94
CA ILE A 255 11.73 -11.25 18.11
C ILE A 255 12.45 -11.40 16.76
N ILE A 256 11.79 -12.03 15.77
CA ILE A 256 12.38 -12.24 14.44
C ILE A 256 12.66 -10.90 13.74
N TYR A 257 11.72 -9.97 13.83
CA TYR A 257 11.82 -8.65 13.20
C TYR A 257 12.51 -7.60 14.09
N GLY A 258 13.00 -8.01 15.25
CA GLY A 258 13.52 -7.13 16.30
C GLY A 258 14.54 -6.12 15.81
N PHE A 259 15.41 -6.51 14.88
CA PHE A 259 16.40 -5.61 14.30
C PHE A 259 15.74 -4.53 13.40
N ASP A 260 14.77 -4.91 12.59
CA ASP A 260 14.06 -3.95 11.73
C ASP A 260 13.14 -3.03 12.55
N LEU A 261 12.54 -3.54 13.63
CA LEU A 261 11.75 -2.76 14.58
C LEU A 261 12.59 -1.71 15.30
N LEU A 262 13.75 -2.09 15.84
CA LEU A 262 14.67 -1.17 16.52
C LEU A 262 15.31 -0.16 15.56
N ALA A 263 15.49 -0.54 14.30
CA ALA A 263 16.00 0.34 13.25
C ALA A 263 14.92 1.22 12.60
N HIS A 264 13.69 1.20 13.12
CA HIS A 264 12.52 1.95 12.61
C HIS A 264 12.18 1.67 11.13
N ARG A 265 12.61 0.53 10.59
CA ARG A 265 12.24 0.05 9.25
C ARG A 265 10.82 -0.49 9.22
N ILE A 266 10.39 -0.97 10.37
CA ILE A 266 9.05 -1.48 10.64
C ILE A 266 8.51 -0.74 11.85
N ILE A 267 7.23 -0.37 11.77
CA ILE A 267 6.47 0.31 12.81
C ILE A 267 5.27 -0.56 13.15
N LYS A 268 4.70 -0.42 14.33
CA LYS A 268 3.49 -1.13 14.75
C LYS A 268 2.33 -0.15 14.90
N LEU A 269 1.26 -0.30 14.10
CA LEU A 269 0.02 0.44 14.24
C LEU A 269 -1.14 -0.52 14.53
N ASN A 270 -1.91 -0.24 15.57
CA ASN A 270 -3.04 -1.09 16.00
C ASN A 270 -2.70 -2.59 16.06
N GLY A 271 -1.47 -2.94 16.42
CA GLY A 271 -0.99 -4.32 16.45
C GLY A 271 -0.64 -4.93 15.09
N LEU A 272 -0.67 -4.18 14.01
CA LEU A 272 -0.23 -4.60 12.67
C LEU A 272 1.16 -4.03 12.37
N TYR A 273 1.93 -4.71 11.51
CA TYR A 273 3.19 -4.18 11.00
C TYR A 273 2.96 -3.22 9.85
N CYS A 274 3.74 -2.13 9.87
CA CYS A 274 3.84 -1.17 8.77
C CYS A 274 5.29 -1.07 8.31
N VAL A 275 5.51 -0.76 7.05
CA VAL A 275 6.84 -0.59 6.49
C VAL A 275 7.10 0.86 6.11
N THR A 276 8.36 1.28 6.30
CA THR A 276 8.90 2.59 5.90
C THR A 276 9.76 2.45 4.65
N ALA A 277 10.22 3.55 4.09
CA ALA A 277 11.19 3.54 3.00
C ALA A 277 12.50 2.80 3.37
N ASP A 278 12.92 2.89 4.62
CA ASP A 278 14.13 2.21 5.11
C ASP A 278 14.01 0.68 5.13
N PHE A 279 12.78 0.15 5.22
CA PHE A 279 12.55 -1.27 5.02
C PHE A 279 12.96 -1.70 3.61
N PHE A 280 12.53 -0.99 2.58
CA PHE A 280 12.86 -1.32 1.19
C PHE A 280 14.34 -1.11 0.89
N ARG A 281 14.97 -0.04 1.41
CA ARG A 281 16.43 0.17 1.31
C ARG A 281 17.23 -0.99 1.88
N ASN A 282 16.75 -1.57 2.99
CA ASN A 282 17.40 -2.73 3.61
C ASN A 282 17.08 -4.04 2.91
N ALA A 283 15.82 -4.24 2.48
CA ALA A 283 15.37 -5.47 1.83
C ALA A 283 16.02 -5.66 0.46
N TYR A 284 16.23 -4.57 -0.28
CA TYR A 284 16.74 -4.60 -1.64
C TYR A 284 18.04 -3.83 -1.76
N ARG A 285 19.13 -4.55 -1.93
CA ARG A 285 20.41 -3.94 -2.31
C ARG A 285 20.38 -3.61 -3.80
N SER A 286 21.28 -2.75 -4.25
CA SER A 286 21.36 -2.32 -5.65
C SER A 286 21.17 -3.47 -6.65
N GLY A 287 20.23 -3.33 -7.56
CA GLY A 287 19.95 -4.26 -8.66
C GLY A 287 19.07 -5.47 -8.31
N GLN A 288 18.62 -5.66 -7.08
CA GLN A 288 17.81 -6.85 -6.70
C GLN A 288 16.38 -6.80 -7.22
N LEU A 289 15.80 -5.60 -7.44
CA LEU A 289 14.50 -5.39 -8.07
C LEU A 289 14.61 -5.19 -9.60
N SER A 290 15.61 -5.75 -10.23
CA SER A 290 15.89 -5.55 -11.65
C SER A 290 14.66 -5.73 -12.53
N ASN A 291 14.34 -4.69 -13.31
CA ASN A 291 13.22 -4.61 -14.25
C ASN A 291 11.81 -4.67 -13.64
N THR A 292 11.64 -4.70 -12.33
CA THR A 292 10.31 -4.68 -11.71
C THR A 292 9.68 -3.29 -11.87
N ILE A 293 8.43 -3.27 -12.33
CA ILE A 293 7.55 -2.10 -12.30
C ILE A 293 6.75 -2.19 -11.00
N ILE A 294 6.70 -1.12 -10.21
CA ILE A 294 5.95 -1.06 -8.95
C ILE A 294 4.85 -0.03 -9.10
N TYR A 295 3.62 -0.46 -8.92
CA TYR A 295 2.43 0.39 -8.89
C TYR A 295 1.84 0.38 -7.49
N SER A 296 1.81 1.53 -6.83
CA SER A 296 1.22 1.65 -5.49
C SER A 296 -0.12 2.38 -5.54
N GLU A 297 -1.17 1.72 -5.06
CA GLU A 297 -2.48 2.31 -4.78
C GLU A 297 -2.59 2.85 -3.35
N THR A 298 -1.46 2.92 -2.65
CA THR A 298 -1.41 3.35 -1.25
C THR A 298 -1.60 4.85 -1.15
N CYS A 299 -2.51 5.28 -0.28
CA CYS A 299 -2.66 6.69 0.09
C CYS A 299 -1.33 7.26 0.62
N GLU A 300 -1.04 8.51 0.30
CA GLU A 300 0.13 9.23 0.83
C GLU A 300 1.48 8.51 0.63
N PHE A 301 1.54 7.59 -0.34
CA PHE A 301 2.77 6.86 -0.67
C PHE A 301 3.95 7.79 -0.98
N LEU A 302 3.65 8.94 -1.56
CA LEU A 302 4.58 10.02 -1.86
C LEU A 302 4.31 11.27 -0.99
N GLY A 303 3.76 11.07 0.21
CA GLY A 303 3.42 12.15 1.12
C GLY A 303 2.20 12.96 0.70
N VAL A 304 2.19 14.22 1.06
CA VAL A 304 1.08 15.16 0.81
C VAL A 304 1.56 16.37 0.01
N THR A 305 0.64 17.08 -0.67
CA THR A 305 0.97 18.20 -1.61
C THR A 305 1.94 19.23 -1.01
N ASN A 306 1.78 19.57 0.26
CA ASN A 306 2.65 20.56 0.92
C ASN A 306 3.96 19.95 1.46
N SER A 307 4.11 18.64 1.41
CA SER A 307 5.27 17.87 1.89
C SER A 307 5.40 16.58 1.09
N VAL A 308 5.70 16.72 -0.20
CA VAL A 308 5.97 15.55 -1.05
C VAL A 308 7.22 14.84 -0.53
N ASP A 309 7.09 13.53 -0.33
CA ASP A 309 8.16 12.68 0.18
C ASP A 309 8.43 11.54 -0.81
N GLU A 310 9.54 11.65 -1.51
CA GLU A 310 9.95 10.70 -2.55
C GLU A 310 10.66 9.46 -1.98
N SER A 311 10.84 9.38 -0.65
CA SER A 311 11.68 8.39 0.02
C SER A 311 11.32 6.93 -0.29
N MET A 312 10.02 6.63 -0.46
CA MET A 312 9.54 5.29 -0.87
C MET A 312 9.96 4.98 -2.31
N ALA A 313 9.73 5.90 -3.24
CA ALA A 313 10.11 5.73 -4.63
C ALA A 313 11.63 5.62 -4.78
N GLU A 314 12.39 6.51 -4.12
CA GLU A 314 13.86 6.46 -4.10
C GLU A 314 14.40 5.14 -3.57
N ALA A 315 13.82 4.63 -2.46
CA ALA A 315 14.24 3.37 -1.87
C ALA A 315 14.06 2.19 -2.83
N LEU A 316 12.94 2.14 -3.53
CA LEU A 316 12.62 1.09 -4.50
C LEU A 316 13.46 1.21 -5.78
N LEU A 317 13.67 2.42 -6.29
CA LEU A 317 14.55 2.67 -7.45
C LEU A 317 16.01 2.32 -7.11
N ALA A 318 16.50 2.72 -5.95
CA ALA A 318 17.83 2.35 -5.47
C ALA A 318 17.98 0.82 -5.31
N GLY A 319 16.90 0.12 -4.99
CA GLY A 319 16.79 -1.34 -4.97
C GLY A 319 16.81 -1.99 -6.36
N GLY A 320 16.75 -1.19 -7.44
CA GLY A 320 16.79 -1.66 -8.82
C GLY A 320 15.40 -1.77 -9.49
N ALA A 321 14.33 -1.27 -8.88
CA ALA A 321 13.06 -1.14 -9.58
C ALA A 321 13.25 -0.28 -10.82
N ARG A 322 12.61 -0.66 -11.93
CA ARG A 322 12.69 0.09 -13.18
C ARG A 322 11.84 1.34 -13.13
N THR A 323 10.66 1.21 -12.55
CA THR A 323 9.67 2.27 -12.46
C THR A 323 8.86 2.12 -11.18
N VAL A 324 8.52 3.22 -10.55
CA VAL A 324 7.65 3.28 -9.37
C VAL A 324 6.56 4.31 -9.61
N LEU A 325 5.31 3.90 -9.42
CA LEU A 325 4.15 4.77 -9.43
C LEU A 325 3.55 4.82 -8.04
N GLY A 326 3.13 6.00 -7.60
CA GLY A 326 2.50 6.18 -6.29
C GLY A 326 1.71 7.48 -6.21
N TYR A 327 0.80 7.54 -5.24
CA TYR A 327 -0.06 8.69 -5.03
C TYR A 327 0.54 9.67 -4.03
N VAL A 328 0.40 10.94 -4.35
CA VAL A 328 0.48 12.05 -3.40
C VAL A 328 -0.94 12.30 -2.90
N ASN A 329 -1.11 12.53 -1.61
CA ASN A 329 -2.37 12.66 -0.88
C ASN A 329 -3.18 11.36 -0.77
N ASN A 330 -4.32 11.45 -0.10
CA ASN A 330 -5.27 10.37 0.04
C ASN A 330 -6.07 10.19 -1.25
N VAL A 331 -6.05 8.98 -1.79
CA VAL A 331 -6.72 8.62 -3.04
C VAL A 331 -8.03 7.88 -2.77
N TYR A 332 -9.05 8.22 -3.54
CA TYR A 332 -10.32 7.50 -3.51
C TYR A 332 -10.20 6.16 -4.26
N THR A 333 -10.70 5.09 -3.65
CA THR A 333 -10.48 3.74 -4.15
C THR A 333 -11.01 3.51 -5.57
N VAL A 334 -12.15 4.12 -5.93
CA VAL A 334 -12.72 4.00 -7.28
C VAL A 334 -11.80 4.62 -8.32
N TYR A 335 -11.25 5.80 -8.04
CA TYR A 335 -10.31 6.46 -8.93
C TYR A 335 -9.00 5.66 -9.05
N SER A 336 -8.42 5.25 -7.93
CA SER A 336 -7.18 4.48 -7.89
C SER A 336 -7.29 3.18 -8.69
N ARG A 337 -8.38 2.44 -8.53
CA ARG A 337 -8.64 1.19 -9.27
C ARG A 337 -8.86 1.42 -10.76
N SER A 338 -9.58 2.48 -11.12
CA SER A 338 -9.79 2.83 -12.53
C SER A 338 -8.47 3.17 -13.21
N MET A 339 -7.63 3.95 -12.54
CA MET A 339 -6.27 4.27 -12.99
C MET A 339 -5.38 3.01 -13.11
N LEU A 340 -5.42 2.13 -12.11
CA LEU A 340 -4.70 0.87 -12.13
C LEU A 340 -5.16 -0.03 -13.29
N TRP A 341 -6.47 -0.22 -13.43
CA TRP A 341 -7.08 -1.04 -14.45
C TRP A 341 -6.63 -0.63 -15.84
N ASP A 342 -6.81 0.64 -16.18
CA ASP A 342 -6.48 1.17 -17.48
C ASP A 342 -4.96 1.12 -17.76
N THR A 343 -4.16 1.55 -16.79
CA THR A 343 -2.69 1.54 -16.92
C THR A 343 -2.16 0.12 -17.17
N VAL A 344 -2.64 -0.88 -16.41
CA VAL A 344 -2.13 -2.25 -16.56
C VAL A 344 -2.65 -2.91 -17.84
N ASN A 345 -3.88 -2.61 -18.26
CA ASN A 345 -4.39 -3.09 -19.54
C ASN A 345 -3.54 -2.61 -20.72
N HIS A 346 -3.26 -1.31 -20.77
CA HIS A 346 -2.41 -0.74 -21.81
C HIS A 346 -0.96 -1.24 -21.75
N LEU A 347 -0.44 -1.47 -20.55
CA LEU A 347 0.86 -2.10 -20.34
C LEU A 347 0.86 -3.56 -20.87
N ALA A 348 -0.21 -4.32 -20.61
CA ALA A 348 -0.39 -5.67 -21.14
C ALA A 348 -0.57 -5.71 -22.66
N MET A 349 -1.04 -4.63 -23.25
CA MET A 349 -1.08 -4.43 -24.70
C MET A 349 0.29 -4.09 -25.32
N GLY A 350 1.35 -3.99 -24.51
CA GLY A 350 2.71 -3.72 -24.97
C GLY A 350 3.07 -2.24 -25.03
N GLN A 351 2.22 -1.36 -24.53
CA GLN A 351 2.55 0.05 -24.40
C GLN A 351 3.63 0.25 -23.31
N THR A 352 4.32 1.38 -23.36
CA THR A 352 5.20 1.79 -22.26
C THR A 352 4.37 2.27 -21.09
N ILE A 353 4.91 2.15 -19.87
CA ILE A 353 4.22 2.57 -18.66
C ILE A 353 3.84 4.06 -18.68
N GLY A 354 4.69 4.91 -19.28
CA GLY A 354 4.40 6.34 -19.43
C GLY A 354 3.21 6.60 -20.34
N ARG A 355 3.09 5.87 -21.47
CA ARG A 355 1.92 5.98 -22.38
C ARG A 355 0.66 5.42 -21.73
N ALA A 356 0.77 4.27 -21.09
CA ALA A 356 -0.34 3.66 -20.38
C ALA A 356 -0.89 4.59 -19.27
N LEU A 357 0.00 5.20 -18.49
CA LEU A 357 -0.39 6.19 -17.49
C LEU A 357 -1.02 7.45 -18.12
N ALA A 358 -0.47 7.95 -19.22
CA ALA A 358 -1.03 9.10 -19.92
C ALA A 358 -2.47 8.81 -20.41
N HIS A 359 -2.71 7.62 -20.97
CA HIS A 359 -4.04 7.20 -21.36
C HIS A 359 -5.03 7.14 -20.18
N ALA A 360 -4.60 6.55 -19.05
CA ALA A 360 -5.41 6.50 -17.85
C ALA A 360 -5.76 7.91 -17.33
N LYS A 361 -4.81 8.84 -17.36
CA LYS A 361 -5.03 10.24 -16.97
C LYS A 361 -5.97 10.98 -17.93
N ASP A 362 -5.84 10.74 -19.24
CA ASP A 362 -6.75 11.30 -20.24
C ASP A 362 -8.18 10.78 -20.04
N THR A 363 -8.32 9.53 -19.60
CA THR A 363 -9.62 8.88 -19.41
C THR A 363 -10.28 9.27 -18.08
N TYR A 364 -9.54 9.31 -16.97
CA TYR A 364 -10.07 9.48 -15.62
C TYR A 364 -9.69 10.79 -14.95
N GLY A 365 -8.87 11.61 -15.60
CA GLY A 365 -8.39 12.88 -15.09
C GLY A 365 -7.02 12.80 -14.41
N GLU A 366 -6.35 13.94 -14.36
CA GLU A 366 -5.02 14.09 -13.72
C GLU A 366 -5.08 13.93 -12.20
N ASN A 367 -6.24 14.24 -11.60
CA ASN A 367 -6.42 14.30 -10.15
C ASN A 367 -7.71 13.60 -9.74
N ASP A 368 -7.71 13.06 -8.53
CA ASP A 368 -8.89 12.51 -7.88
C ASP A 368 -9.81 13.62 -7.38
N ILE A 369 -10.63 14.14 -8.27
CA ILE A 369 -11.57 15.23 -7.97
C ILE A 369 -12.70 14.74 -7.07
N ILE A 370 -13.10 13.49 -7.16
CA ILE A 370 -14.19 12.91 -6.36
C ILE A 370 -13.83 12.95 -4.88
N TRP A 371 -12.68 12.41 -4.53
CA TRP A 371 -12.20 12.41 -3.15
C TRP A 371 -12.07 13.83 -2.59
N TYR A 372 -11.46 14.73 -3.36
CA TYR A 372 -11.31 16.12 -2.96
C TYR A 372 -12.65 16.80 -2.74
N THR A 373 -13.63 16.56 -3.63
CA THR A 373 -14.96 17.18 -3.52
C THR A 373 -15.73 16.67 -2.30
N GLU A 374 -15.64 15.38 -1.99
CA GLU A 374 -16.34 14.75 -0.86
C GLU A 374 -15.68 15.01 0.48
N GLN A 375 -14.38 14.92 0.54
CA GLN A 375 -13.60 15.08 1.75
C GLN A 375 -13.09 16.51 1.96
N GLY A 376 -13.23 17.36 0.94
CA GLY A 376 -12.81 18.75 0.99
C GLY A 376 -13.39 19.50 2.17
N GLY A 377 -12.54 20.03 3.01
CA GLY A 377 -12.91 20.77 4.21
C GLY A 377 -13.09 19.94 5.47
N ARG A 378 -13.07 18.61 5.41
CA ARG A 378 -13.09 17.75 6.59
C ARG A 378 -11.71 17.40 7.10
N ARG A 379 -10.69 17.46 6.25
CA ARG A 379 -9.30 17.24 6.60
C ARG A 379 -8.46 18.46 6.21
N PRO A 380 -7.55 18.93 7.08
CA PRO A 380 -6.68 20.08 6.80
C PRO A 380 -5.82 19.94 5.54
N HIS A 381 -5.48 18.71 5.14
CA HIS A 381 -4.70 18.42 3.92
C HIS A 381 -5.52 17.94 2.75
N ALA A 382 -6.84 18.06 2.77
CA ALA A 382 -7.67 17.58 1.69
C ALA A 382 -7.32 18.32 0.38
N ALA A 383 -6.37 17.76 -0.33
CA ALA A 383 -6.01 18.11 -1.68
C ALA A 383 -6.24 16.89 -2.56
N ALA A 384 -6.67 17.11 -3.79
CA ALA A 384 -6.92 16.03 -4.73
C ALA A 384 -5.66 15.16 -4.91
N ALA A 385 -5.82 13.85 -4.82
CA ALA A 385 -4.71 12.93 -5.08
C ALA A 385 -4.35 12.93 -6.56
N TYR A 386 -3.08 12.68 -6.82
CA TYR A 386 -2.55 12.51 -8.18
C TYR A 386 -1.46 11.45 -8.21
N LEU A 387 -1.42 10.70 -9.30
CA LEU A 387 -0.46 9.63 -9.50
C LEU A 387 0.81 10.16 -10.17
N VAL A 388 1.96 9.85 -9.59
CA VAL A 388 3.28 10.25 -10.09
C VAL A 388 4.08 9.01 -10.46
N LEU A 389 4.84 9.12 -11.56
CA LEU A 389 5.75 8.10 -12.06
C LEU A 389 7.21 8.55 -11.83
N TYR A 390 7.99 7.69 -11.22
CA TYR A 390 9.43 7.83 -11.04
C TYR A 390 10.18 6.72 -11.77
N GLY A 391 11.32 7.03 -12.37
CA GLY A 391 12.15 6.08 -13.10
C GLY A 391 11.94 6.09 -14.61
N ASP A 392 11.98 4.91 -15.24
CA ASP A 392 11.93 4.77 -16.70
C ASP A 392 10.48 4.73 -17.24
N GLU A 393 10.03 5.83 -17.85
CA GLU A 393 8.71 5.91 -18.49
C GLU A 393 8.57 4.99 -19.71
N ASN A 394 9.68 4.49 -20.26
CA ASN A 394 9.70 3.55 -21.36
C ASN A 394 9.69 2.08 -20.91
N ALA A 395 9.57 1.84 -19.61
CA ALA A 395 9.39 0.49 -19.09
C ALA A 395 8.14 -0.16 -19.68
N ARG A 396 8.25 -1.45 -20.01
CA ARG A 396 7.16 -2.25 -20.60
C ARG A 396 7.27 -3.70 -20.17
N LEU A 397 6.17 -4.44 -20.28
CA LEU A 397 6.18 -5.89 -20.18
C LEU A 397 6.77 -6.51 -21.45
N ASN A 398 7.21 -7.76 -21.36
CA ASN A 398 7.81 -8.48 -22.47
C ASN A 398 6.71 -9.09 -23.36
N VAL A 399 6.04 -8.24 -24.13
CA VAL A 399 4.97 -8.63 -25.04
C VAL A 399 5.59 -9.07 -26.37
N PRO A 400 5.40 -10.35 -26.80
CA PRO A 400 5.89 -10.81 -28.10
C PRO A 400 5.27 -10.04 -29.27
N GLU A 401 6.06 -9.72 -30.30
CA GLU A 401 5.61 -8.97 -31.48
C GLU A 401 4.49 -9.69 -32.28
N ASN A 402 4.52 -11.01 -32.26
CA ASN A 402 3.53 -11.86 -32.95
C ASN A 402 2.28 -12.13 -32.11
N PHE A 403 2.16 -11.53 -30.96
CA PHE A 403 1.06 -11.76 -30.04
C PHE A 403 -0.15 -10.88 -30.42
N SER A 404 -1.20 -11.48 -30.94
CA SER A 404 -2.40 -10.76 -31.35
C SER A 404 -3.13 -10.18 -30.14
N LEU A 405 -3.31 -8.85 -30.12
CA LEU A 405 -4.09 -8.15 -29.11
C LEU A 405 -5.50 -8.74 -29.00
N GLU A 406 -6.02 -9.04 -30.13
CA GLU A 406 -7.33 -9.64 -30.25
C GLU A 406 -7.41 -11.00 -29.55
N GLU A 407 -6.52 -11.96 -29.81
CA GLU A 407 -6.51 -13.27 -29.15
C GLU A 407 -6.38 -13.18 -27.63
N ARG A 408 -5.76 -12.13 -27.13
CA ARG A 408 -5.63 -11.88 -25.70
C ARG A 408 -6.91 -11.37 -25.07
N ALA A 409 -7.58 -10.42 -25.73
CA ALA A 409 -8.82 -9.87 -25.23
C ALA A 409 -9.89 -10.94 -25.09
N GLU A 410 -9.98 -11.86 -26.09
CA GLU A 410 -10.90 -12.99 -26.05
C GLU A 410 -10.59 -13.97 -24.90
N ALA A 411 -9.32 -14.36 -24.75
CA ALA A 411 -8.90 -15.23 -23.65
C ALA A 411 -9.15 -14.57 -22.28
N ALA A 412 -9.00 -13.25 -22.18
CA ALA A 412 -9.27 -12.50 -20.97
C ALA A 412 -10.76 -12.50 -20.60
N GLU A 413 -11.66 -12.37 -21.56
CA GLU A 413 -13.10 -12.40 -21.31
C GLU A 413 -13.59 -13.78 -20.86
N ASP A 414 -13.03 -14.84 -21.41
CA ASP A 414 -13.36 -16.20 -20.98
C ASP A 414 -12.92 -16.48 -19.54
N MET A 415 -11.67 -16.14 -19.19
CA MET A 415 -11.20 -16.29 -17.82
C MET A 415 -11.99 -15.43 -16.83
N LEU A 416 -12.50 -14.31 -17.29
CA LEU A 416 -13.36 -13.45 -16.51
C LEU A 416 -14.72 -14.08 -16.26
N ALA A 417 -15.32 -14.69 -17.29
CA ALA A 417 -16.59 -15.41 -17.13
C ALA A 417 -16.46 -16.53 -16.09
N ASP A 418 -15.38 -17.31 -16.12
CA ASP A 418 -15.08 -18.35 -15.13
C ASP A 418 -14.96 -17.80 -13.72
N VAL A 419 -14.32 -16.63 -13.54
CA VAL A 419 -14.20 -15.98 -12.22
C VAL A 419 -15.56 -15.51 -11.71
N LEU A 420 -16.39 -14.94 -12.56
CA LEU A 420 -17.73 -14.47 -12.17
C LEU A 420 -18.68 -15.64 -11.85
N GLU A 421 -18.62 -16.75 -12.59
CA GLU A 421 -19.38 -17.96 -12.28
C GLU A 421 -18.93 -18.59 -10.96
N SER A 422 -17.64 -18.57 -10.65
CA SER A 422 -17.11 -19.12 -9.40
C SER A 422 -17.41 -18.27 -8.17
N ALA A 423 -17.74 -17.00 -8.35
CA ALA A 423 -18.07 -16.05 -7.29
C ALA A 423 -19.59 -15.94 -7.02
N ALA A 424 -20.45 -16.49 -7.90
CA ALA A 424 -21.90 -16.50 -7.78
C ALA A 424 -22.39 -17.73 -6.98
#